data_3fc53b8775cb5ad1d06bf25531757088
#
_entry.id   3fc53b8775cb5ad1d06bf25531757088
#
_cell.length_a   1.000
_cell.length_b   1.000
_cell.length_c   1.000
_cell.angle_alpha   90.00
_cell.angle_beta   90.00
_cell.angle_gamma   90.00
#
_symmetry.space_group_name_H-M   'P 1'
#
loop_
_entity.id
_entity.type
_entity.pdbx_description
1 polymer ?
#
loop_
_entity_poly.entity_id
_entity_poly.type
_entity_poly.pdbx_seq_one_letter_code
_entity_poly.pdbx_strand_id
1 'polypeptide(L)'
;MPSAQDSQKVKLRSLLAARSMMHAHELREAGISAQTIARAVEGGEIERISRGVYQKRDAEVEENQILAEAIMRAPKGVIALVSALAFHGLTDQMPRRVWIAIGTRDWAPVQSYPPLRIVRFTEPYLRQGIENQIIAGIDVPVYSIPKTLADLFRNPKLVDRSVAVEGLRAALQQRKATPSAIAQAAKAGGAWKVMQPYLEALTSNG
;
A
#
# COMPACT_ATOMS: atom_id res chain seq x y z
N MET A 1 16.35 -4.04 -41.32
CA MET A 1 15.08 -4.03 -40.58
C MET A 1 15.33 -4.66 -39.20
N PRO A 2 15.05 -4.00 -38.08
CA PRO A 2 15.18 -4.63 -36.78
C PRO A 2 14.29 -5.87 -36.71
N SER A 3 14.79 -6.94 -36.11
CA SER A 3 14.01 -8.17 -35.93
C SER A 3 12.80 -7.90 -35.03
N ALA A 4 11.74 -8.70 -35.15
CA ALA A 4 10.56 -8.58 -34.29
C ALA A 4 10.95 -8.68 -32.78
N GLN A 5 12.03 -9.41 -32.48
CA GLN A 5 12.60 -9.52 -31.13
C GLN A 5 13.28 -8.24 -30.66
N ASP A 6 14.04 -7.55 -31.54
CA ASP A 6 14.67 -6.27 -31.19
C ASP A 6 13.61 -5.21 -30.88
N SER A 7 12.51 -5.20 -31.66
CA SER A 7 11.38 -4.32 -31.44
C SER A 7 10.70 -4.58 -30.06
N GLN A 8 10.50 -5.85 -29.68
CA GLN A 8 9.93 -6.20 -28.37
C GLN A 8 10.89 -5.82 -27.21
N LYS A 9 12.19 -5.97 -27.38
CA LYS A 9 13.20 -5.60 -26.38
C LYS A 9 13.21 -4.09 -26.14
N VAL A 10 13.18 -3.28 -27.20
CA VAL A 10 13.08 -1.82 -27.09
C VAL A 10 11.81 -1.43 -26.39
N LYS A 11 10.68 -2.03 -26.79
CA LYS A 11 9.37 -1.77 -26.16
C LYS A 11 9.34 -2.16 -24.68
N LEU A 12 9.92 -3.30 -24.28
CA LEU A 12 10.04 -3.72 -22.88
C LEU A 12 10.78 -2.68 -22.05
N ARG A 13 11.91 -2.19 -22.57
CA ARG A 13 12.71 -1.15 -21.89
C ARG A 13 11.91 0.16 -21.71
N SER A 14 11.19 0.60 -22.75
CA SER A 14 10.40 1.83 -22.66
C SER A 14 9.23 1.69 -21.68
N LEU A 15 8.58 0.54 -21.60
CA LEU A 15 7.51 0.27 -20.66
C LEU A 15 8.01 0.33 -19.19
N LEU A 16 9.14 -0.34 -18.92
CA LEU A 16 9.74 -0.37 -17.57
C LEU A 16 10.52 0.92 -17.22
N ALA A 17 10.78 1.80 -18.19
CA ALA A 17 11.26 3.15 -17.91
C ALA A 17 10.12 4.10 -17.52
N ALA A 18 8.91 3.87 -18.04
CA ALA A 18 7.73 4.66 -17.70
C ALA A 18 7.06 4.20 -16.41
N ARG A 19 7.18 2.90 -16.07
CA ARG A 19 6.64 2.30 -14.84
C ARG A 19 7.70 1.36 -14.28
N SER A 20 8.19 1.65 -13.09
CA SER A 20 9.30 0.92 -12.45
C SER A 20 9.01 -0.57 -12.30
N MET A 21 7.73 -0.96 -12.12
CA MET A 21 7.30 -2.35 -11.99
C MET A 21 6.10 -2.66 -12.89
N MET A 22 6.07 -3.89 -13.44
CA MET A 22 4.94 -4.39 -14.23
C MET A 22 4.71 -5.89 -14.03
N HIS A 23 3.44 -6.30 -14.12
CA HIS A 23 3.09 -7.71 -14.16
C HIS A 23 3.39 -8.36 -15.52
N ALA A 24 3.69 -9.66 -15.51
CA ALA A 24 3.88 -10.46 -16.72
C ALA A 24 2.67 -10.42 -17.67
N HIS A 25 1.44 -10.31 -17.15
CA HIS A 25 0.26 -10.21 -17.99
C HIS A 25 0.19 -8.86 -18.69
N GLU A 26 0.48 -7.75 -18.00
CA GLU A 26 0.53 -6.40 -18.59
C GLU A 26 1.58 -6.32 -19.70
N LEU A 27 2.77 -6.91 -19.46
CA LEU A 27 3.80 -7.00 -20.49
C LEU A 27 3.35 -7.80 -21.69
N ARG A 28 2.63 -8.91 -21.49
CA ARG A 28 2.07 -9.73 -22.59
C ARG A 28 0.96 -9.01 -23.34
N GLU A 29 0.06 -8.33 -22.66
CA GLU A 29 -0.97 -7.48 -23.27
C GLU A 29 -0.35 -6.36 -24.10
N ALA A 30 0.77 -5.82 -23.66
CA ALA A 30 1.58 -4.88 -24.43
C ALA A 30 2.34 -5.53 -25.63
N GLY A 31 2.17 -6.84 -25.88
CA GLY A 31 2.78 -7.56 -26.99
C GLY A 31 4.20 -8.06 -26.73
N ILE A 32 4.65 -8.11 -25.48
CA ILE A 32 5.96 -8.69 -25.11
C ILE A 32 5.81 -10.18 -24.86
N SER A 33 6.53 -11.01 -25.63
CA SER A 33 6.48 -12.47 -25.48
C SER A 33 7.14 -12.92 -24.16
N ALA A 34 6.67 -14.06 -23.62
CA ALA A 34 7.28 -14.67 -22.43
C ALA A 34 8.77 -14.99 -22.66
N GLN A 35 9.15 -15.35 -23.88
CA GLN A 35 10.54 -15.62 -24.24
C GLN A 35 11.39 -14.34 -24.19
N THR A 36 10.87 -13.20 -24.63
CA THR A 36 11.57 -11.91 -24.53
C THR A 36 11.77 -11.52 -23.06
N ILE A 37 10.77 -11.72 -22.22
CA ILE A 37 10.89 -11.47 -20.76
C ILE A 37 11.96 -12.37 -20.15
N ALA A 38 11.93 -13.69 -20.44
CA ALA A 38 12.90 -14.64 -19.90
C ALA A 38 14.35 -14.26 -20.28
N ARG A 39 14.58 -13.96 -21.58
CA ARG A 39 15.90 -13.51 -22.06
C ARG A 39 16.37 -12.20 -21.44
N ALA A 40 15.46 -11.26 -21.19
CA ALA A 40 15.80 -10.00 -20.54
C ALA A 40 16.21 -10.22 -19.06
N VAL A 41 15.60 -11.19 -18.37
CA VAL A 41 16.00 -11.62 -17.03
C VAL A 41 17.35 -12.31 -17.06
N GLU A 42 17.57 -13.28 -17.95
CA GLU A 42 18.84 -13.99 -18.13
C GLU A 42 19.99 -13.04 -18.52
N GLY A 43 19.70 -12.06 -19.37
CA GLY A 43 20.63 -11.01 -19.76
C GLY A 43 20.85 -9.92 -18.69
N GLY A 44 20.18 -10.00 -17.55
CA GLY A 44 20.36 -9.06 -16.44
C GLY A 44 19.83 -7.65 -16.73
N GLU A 45 18.98 -7.46 -17.73
CA GLU A 45 18.38 -6.16 -18.04
C GLU A 45 17.19 -5.84 -17.13
N ILE A 46 16.46 -6.87 -16.76
CA ILE A 46 15.34 -6.80 -15.81
C ILE A 46 15.52 -7.87 -14.74
N GLU A 47 14.86 -7.67 -13.60
CA GLU A 47 14.82 -8.66 -12.53
C GLU A 47 13.39 -9.02 -12.17
N ARG A 48 13.22 -10.23 -11.65
CA ARG A 48 11.94 -10.71 -11.15
C ARG A 48 11.89 -10.51 -9.64
N ILE A 49 11.18 -9.49 -9.19
CA ILE A 49 11.06 -9.14 -7.75
C ILE A 49 10.08 -10.04 -7.00
N SER A 50 9.07 -10.57 -7.69
CA SER A 50 8.14 -11.55 -7.15
C SER A 50 7.52 -12.39 -8.26
N ARG A 51 6.62 -13.35 -7.93
CA ARG A 51 5.99 -14.22 -8.92
C ARG A 51 5.20 -13.40 -9.97
N GLY A 52 5.76 -13.32 -11.18
CA GLY A 52 5.14 -12.64 -12.31
C GLY A 52 5.24 -11.11 -12.26
N VAL A 53 6.11 -10.54 -11.40
CA VAL A 53 6.37 -9.10 -11.33
C VAL A 53 7.83 -8.84 -11.69
N TYR A 54 8.03 -7.92 -12.60
CA TYR A 54 9.33 -7.57 -13.16
C TYR A 54 9.60 -6.08 -13.02
N GLN A 55 10.86 -5.73 -12.78
CA GLN A 55 11.35 -4.36 -12.81
C GLN A 55 12.67 -4.28 -13.56
N LYS A 56 13.11 -3.08 -13.91
CA LYS A 56 14.45 -2.84 -14.43
C LYS A 56 15.48 -3.11 -13.32
N ARG A 57 16.60 -3.78 -13.63
CA ARG A 57 17.58 -4.19 -12.63
C ARG A 57 18.28 -3.02 -11.91
N ASP A 58 18.47 -1.92 -12.63
CA ASP A 58 19.06 -0.67 -12.15
C ASP A 58 17.99 0.39 -11.82
N ALA A 59 16.74 -0.03 -11.56
CA ALA A 59 15.73 0.87 -11.08
C ALA A 59 16.11 1.38 -9.68
N GLU A 60 16.02 2.69 -9.48
CA GLU A 60 16.11 3.26 -8.14
C GLU A 60 14.97 2.73 -7.28
N VAL A 61 15.28 2.31 -6.06
CA VAL A 61 14.27 1.85 -5.12
C VAL A 61 13.51 3.09 -4.64
N GLU A 62 12.26 3.21 -5.08
CA GLU A 62 11.39 4.31 -4.66
C GLU A 62 10.97 4.14 -3.20
N GLU A 63 10.82 5.26 -2.52
CA GLU A 63 10.24 5.26 -1.18
C GLU A 63 8.87 4.57 -1.20
N ASN A 64 8.62 3.71 -0.23
CA ASN A 64 7.39 2.92 -0.12
C ASN A 64 7.14 1.88 -1.25
N GLN A 65 8.12 1.58 -2.11
CA GLN A 65 7.99 0.55 -3.18
C GLN A 65 7.43 -0.77 -2.65
N ILE A 66 7.79 -1.16 -1.43
CA ILE A 66 7.29 -2.39 -0.78
C ILE A 66 5.75 -2.43 -0.68
N LEU A 67 5.09 -1.26 -0.61
CA LEU A 67 3.62 -1.17 -0.58
C LEU A 67 3.04 -1.49 -1.96
N ALA A 68 3.67 -1.01 -3.03
CA ALA A 68 3.28 -1.34 -4.40
C ALA A 68 3.43 -2.85 -4.68
N GLU A 69 4.56 -3.45 -4.29
CA GLU A 69 4.77 -4.90 -4.37
C GLU A 69 3.70 -5.69 -3.60
N ALA A 70 3.32 -5.20 -2.42
CA ALA A 70 2.30 -5.80 -1.59
C ALA A 70 0.91 -5.75 -2.25
N ILE A 71 0.53 -4.62 -2.85
CA ILE A 71 -0.75 -4.46 -3.57
C ILE A 71 -0.78 -5.28 -4.86
N MET A 72 0.32 -5.38 -5.58
CA MET A 72 0.39 -6.27 -6.76
C MET A 72 0.08 -7.73 -6.41
N ARG A 73 0.35 -8.16 -5.19
CA ARG A 73 0.01 -9.50 -4.69
C ARG A 73 -1.39 -9.60 -4.09
N ALA A 74 -1.94 -8.49 -3.64
CA ALA A 74 -3.27 -8.38 -3.07
C ALA A 74 -4.08 -7.29 -3.80
N PRO A 75 -4.47 -7.47 -5.08
CA PRO A 75 -5.04 -6.40 -5.90
C PRO A 75 -6.36 -5.83 -5.39
N LYS A 76 -7.06 -6.55 -4.52
CA LYS A 76 -8.29 -6.08 -3.85
C LYS A 76 -8.01 -5.48 -2.47
N GLY A 77 -6.76 -5.44 -2.07
CA GLY A 77 -6.34 -4.97 -0.76
C GLY A 77 -6.19 -3.46 -0.69
N VAL A 78 -6.21 -2.95 0.52
CA VAL A 78 -5.93 -1.54 0.85
C VAL A 78 -4.85 -1.51 1.92
N ILE A 79 -3.83 -0.69 1.77
CA ILE A 79 -2.80 -0.49 2.81
C ILE A 79 -3.48 0.09 4.06
N ALA A 80 -3.25 -0.54 5.21
CA ALA A 80 -4.05 -0.31 6.40
C ALA A 80 -3.21 -0.24 7.69
N LEU A 81 -3.84 0.20 8.77
CA LEU A 81 -3.32 0.19 10.13
C LEU A 81 -1.89 0.75 10.22
N VAL A 82 -0.94 -0.01 10.79
CA VAL A 82 0.44 0.48 11.03
C VAL A 82 1.16 0.81 9.73
N SER A 83 0.92 0.08 8.62
CA SER A 83 1.54 0.41 7.33
C SER A 83 0.98 1.70 6.73
N ALA A 84 -0.32 1.97 6.85
CA ALA A 84 -0.88 3.25 6.44
C ALA A 84 -0.40 4.39 7.36
N LEU A 85 -0.29 4.14 8.67
CA LEU A 85 0.24 5.11 9.61
C LEU A 85 1.69 5.50 9.27
N ALA A 86 2.54 4.52 8.97
CA ALA A 86 3.93 4.73 8.54
C ALA A 86 4.00 5.48 7.20
N PHE A 87 3.19 5.06 6.21
CA PHE A 87 3.08 5.73 4.92
C PHE A 87 2.77 7.23 5.06
N HIS A 88 1.88 7.58 5.98
CA HIS A 88 1.54 8.97 6.27
C HIS A 88 2.57 9.72 7.14
N GLY A 89 3.66 9.06 7.56
CA GLY A 89 4.69 9.65 8.42
C GLY A 89 4.16 10.02 9.81
N LEU A 90 3.28 9.20 10.36
CA LEU A 90 2.65 9.39 11.67
C LEU A 90 3.18 8.43 12.74
N THR A 91 4.23 7.68 12.43
CA THR A 91 4.94 6.78 13.34
C THR A 91 6.35 6.53 12.82
N ASP A 92 7.29 6.36 13.73
CA ASP A 92 8.65 5.93 13.41
C ASP A 92 8.78 4.40 13.36
N GLN A 93 7.68 3.68 13.60
CA GLN A 93 7.68 2.22 13.53
C GLN A 93 7.74 1.76 12.09
N MET A 94 8.75 0.93 11.79
CA MET A 94 8.87 0.21 10.52
C MET A 94 8.23 -1.17 10.68
N PRO A 95 7.01 -1.39 10.18
CA PRO A 95 6.35 -2.68 10.37
C PRO A 95 7.07 -3.78 9.57
N ARG A 96 7.40 -4.89 10.23
CA ARG A 96 8.06 -6.05 9.60
C ARG A 96 7.21 -6.74 8.54
N ARG A 97 5.93 -6.43 8.46
CA ARG A 97 4.95 -6.97 7.49
C ARG A 97 4.08 -5.84 6.99
N VAL A 98 3.78 -5.84 5.71
CA VAL A 98 2.83 -4.88 5.15
C VAL A 98 1.41 -5.26 5.56
N TRP A 99 0.74 -4.35 6.26
CA TRP A 99 -0.64 -4.53 6.70
C TRP A 99 -1.59 -4.18 5.57
N ILE A 100 -2.41 -5.15 5.17
CA ILE A 100 -3.38 -5.01 4.09
C ILE A 100 -4.77 -5.41 4.58
N ALA A 101 -5.74 -4.52 4.40
CA ALA A 101 -7.15 -4.82 4.59
C ALA A 101 -7.74 -5.43 3.32
N ILE A 102 -8.47 -6.54 3.47
CA ILE A 102 -9.26 -7.18 2.42
C ILE A 102 -10.69 -7.44 2.92
N GLY A 103 -11.60 -7.72 2.01
CA GLY A 103 -12.96 -8.12 2.36
C GLY A 103 -13.00 -9.48 3.09
N THR A 104 -14.06 -9.71 3.85
CA THR A 104 -14.21 -10.95 4.62
C THR A 104 -14.23 -12.22 3.76
N ARG A 105 -14.70 -12.10 2.50
CA ARG A 105 -14.79 -13.19 1.52
C ARG A 105 -13.65 -13.22 0.51
N ASP A 106 -12.76 -12.23 0.52
CA ASP A 106 -11.66 -12.17 -0.44
C ASP A 106 -10.60 -13.22 -0.11
N TRP A 107 -9.96 -13.73 -1.16
CA TRP A 107 -8.86 -14.67 -1.01
C TRP A 107 -7.61 -13.96 -0.48
N ALA A 108 -7.02 -14.51 0.57
CA ALA A 108 -5.74 -14.01 1.08
C ALA A 108 -4.60 -14.51 0.17
N PRO A 109 -3.66 -13.64 -0.23
CA PRO A 109 -2.53 -14.07 -1.05
C PRO A 109 -1.64 -15.07 -0.31
N VAL A 110 -1.02 -15.98 -1.07
CA VAL A 110 -0.06 -16.94 -0.54
C VAL A 110 1.14 -16.19 0.05
N GLN A 111 1.67 -16.69 1.18
CA GLN A 111 2.83 -16.10 1.85
C GLN A 111 4.06 -16.15 0.94
N SER A 112 4.64 -14.98 0.66
CA SER A 112 5.92 -14.78 -0.04
C SER A 112 6.44 -13.38 0.31
N TYR A 113 7.54 -12.94 -0.29
CA TYR A 113 8.02 -11.56 -0.12
C TYR A 113 7.20 -10.57 -0.97
N PRO A 114 6.89 -9.36 -0.48
CA PRO A 114 7.07 -8.93 0.90
C PRO A 114 6.11 -9.66 1.86
N PRO A 115 6.49 -9.86 3.13
CA PRO A 115 5.62 -10.50 4.09
C PRO A 115 4.39 -9.63 4.38
N LEU A 116 3.20 -10.21 4.25
CA LEU A 116 1.94 -9.51 4.44
C LEU A 116 1.30 -9.86 5.79
N ARG A 117 0.62 -8.91 6.39
CA ARG A 117 -0.32 -9.12 7.48
C ARG A 117 -1.73 -8.74 7.01
N ILE A 118 -2.52 -9.75 6.71
CA ILE A 118 -3.88 -9.56 6.22
C ILE A 118 -4.83 -9.31 7.39
N VAL A 119 -5.61 -8.24 7.28
CA VAL A 119 -6.75 -7.95 8.16
C VAL A 119 -8.03 -7.99 7.34
N ARG A 120 -9.14 -8.41 7.95
CA ARG A 120 -10.42 -8.54 7.26
C ARG A 120 -11.39 -7.51 7.78
N PHE A 121 -11.89 -6.68 6.87
CA PHE A 121 -12.92 -5.71 7.18
C PHE A 121 -14.22 -6.06 6.43
N THR A 122 -15.34 -5.82 7.10
CA THR A 122 -16.67 -5.92 6.50
C THR A 122 -17.02 -4.63 5.77
N GLU A 123 -17.92 -4.70 4.80
CA GLU A 123 -18.57 -3.52 4.26
C GLU A 123 -19.48 -2.86 5.34
N PRO A 124 -19.62 -1.55 5.39
CA PRO A 124 -19.02 -0.55 4.50
C PRO A 124 -17.58 -0.14 4.89
N TYR A 125 -17.04 -0.62 6.02
CA TYR A 125 -15.74 -0.17 6.57
C TYR A 125 -14.57 -0.37 5.63
N LEU A 126 -14.61 -1.43 4.81
CA LEU A 126 -13.55 -1.72 3.84
C LEU A 126 -13.40 -0.62 2.78
N ARG A 127 -14.51 -0.02 2.35
CA ARG A 127 -14.50 0.94 1.23
C ARG A 127 -14.41 2.41 1.67
N GLN A 128 -14.47 2.69 2.96
CA GLN A 128 -14.40 4.05 3.48
C GLN A 128 -12.97 4.57 3.50
N GLY A 129 -12.79 5.84 3.11
CA GLY A 129 -11.54 6.57 3.29
C GLY A 129 -10.35 5.98 2.53
N ILE A 130 -10.56 5.43 1.34
CA ILE A 130 -9.49 4.97 0.44
C ILE A 130 -8.99 6.16 -0.36
N GLU A 131 -7.69 6.33 -0.41
CA GLU A 131 -6.96 7.27 -1.26
C GLU A 131 -6.00 6.49 -2.15
N ASN A 132 -6.00 6.77 -3.45
CA ASN A 132 -5.11 6.12 -4.39
C ASN A 132 -3.81 6.92 -4.52
N GLN A 133 -2.69 6.23 -4.40
CA GLN A 133 -1.34 6.78 -4.51
C GLN A 133 -0.59 6.07 -5.64
N ILE A 134 0.16 6.83 -6.44
CA ILE A 134 1.03 6.21 -7.45
C ILE A 134 2.41 5.98 -6.83
N ILE A 135 2.79 4.72 -6.66
CA ILE A 135 4.08 4.30 -6.10
C ILE A 135 4.73 3.34 -7.10
N ALA A 136 5.92 3.65 -7.56
CA ALA A 136 6.64 2.88 -8.58
C ALA A 136 5.79 2.62 -9.85
N GLY A 137 4.93 3.58 -10.22
CA GLY A 137 4.00 3.47 -11.34
C GLY A 137 2.78 2.57 -11.10
N ILE A 138 2.57 2.10 -9.88
CA ILE A 138 1.44 1.26 -9.47
C ILE A 138 0.43 2.09 -8.69
N ASP A 139 -0.86 1.90 -8.98
CA ASP A 139 -1.95 2.48 -8.19
C ASP A 139 -2.09 1.69 -6.88
N VAL A 140 -1.75 2.33 -5.77
CA VAL A 140 -1.71 1.76 -4.44
C VAL A 140 -2.82 2.38 -3.59
N PRO A 141 -3.91 1.65 -3.32
CA PRO A 141 -4.94 2.12 -2.41
C PRO A 141 -4.41 2.10 -0.97
N VAL A 142 -4.49 3.26 -0.31
CA VAL A 142 -4.08 3.46 1.09
C VAL A 142 -5.24 4.08 1.84
N TYR A 143 -5.48 3.69 3.08
CA TYR A 143 -6.47 4.39 3.89
C TYR A 143 -5.98 5.79 4.26
N SER A 144 -6.87 6.78 4.16
CA SER A 144 -6.66 8.16 4.61
C SER A 144 -6.27 8.23 6.09
N ILE A 145 -5.64 9.33 6.48
CA ILE A 145 -5.23 9.53 7.89
C ILE A 145 -6.41 9.39 8.86
N PRO A 146 -7.57 10.06 8.67
CA PRO A 146 -8.69 9.92 9.58
C PRO A 146 -9.21 8.49 9.67
N LYS A 147 -9.29 7.77 8.55
CA LYS A 147 -9.72 6.37 8.50
C LYS A 147 -8.71 5.46 9.19
N THR A 148 -7.42 5.64 8.94
CA THR A 148 -6.34 4.87 9.59
C THR A 148 -6.41 5.01 11.10
N LEU A 149 -6.54 6.23 11.62
CA LEU A 149 -6.68 6.48 13.04
C LEU A 149 -7.92 5.81 13.63
N ALA A 150 -9.08 5.95 12.98
CA ALA A 150 -10.31 5.30 13.40
C ALA A 150 -10.15 3.77 13.50
N ASP A 151 -9.51 3.15 12.51
CA ASP A 151 -9.28 1.70 12.50
C ASP A 151 -8.30 1.24 13.58
N LEU A 152 -7.26 2.00 13.88
CA LEU A 152 -6.35 1.71 14.99
C LEU A 152 -7.09 1.70 16.33
N PHE A 153 -7.93 2.70 16.60
CA PHE A 153 -8.73 2.76 17.81
C PHE A 153 -9.78 1.65 17.90
N ARG A 154 -10.35 1.23 16.76
CA ARG A 154 -11.33 0.15 16.69
C ARG A 154 -10.74 -1.24 16.90
N ASN A 155 -9.46 -1.43 16.60
CA ASN A 155 -8.83 -2.75 16.60
C ASN A 155 -7.71 -2.90 17.65
N PRO A 156 -7.99 -2.72 18.97
CA PRO A 156 -6.98 -2.75 20.01
C PRO A 156 -6.32 -4.13 20.20
N LYS A 157 -6.94 -5.20 19.69
CA LYS A 157 -6.38 -6.56 19.68
C LYS A 157 -5.31 -6.77 18.59
N LEU A 158 -5.29 -5.92 17.59
CA LEU A 158 -4.35 -6.00 16.46
C LEU A 158 -3.16 -5.06 16.66
N VAL A 159 -3.41 -3.87 17.17
CA VAL A 159 -2.40 -2.82 17.36
C VAL A 159 -2.57 -2.22 18.75
N ASP A 160 -1.46 -2.04 19.44
CA ASP A 160 -1.47 -1.46 20.78
C ASP A 160 -2.08 -0.04 20.80
N ARG A 161 -2.77 0.29 21.89
CA ARG A 161 -3.42 1.57 22.06
C ARG A 161 -2.43 2.73 22.02
N SER A 162 -1.22 2.55 22.53
CA SER A 162 -0.17 3.58 22.51
C SER A 162 0.13 4.04 21.08
N VAL A 163 0.24 3.11 20.13
CA VAL A 163 0.48 3.40 18.71
C VAL A 163 -0.66 4.25 18.12
N ALA A 164 -1.91 3.92 18.46
CA ALA A 164 -3.07 4.69 18.02
C ALA A 164 -3.06 6.12 18.57
N VAL A 165 -2.70 6.29 19.86
CA VAL A 165 -2.64 7.60 20.53
C VAL A 165 -1.46 8.43 20.01
N GLU A 166 -0.30 7.83 19.82
CA GLU A 166 0.87 8.50 19.23
C GLU A 166 0.57 8.97 17.81
N GLY A 167 -0.03 8.11 16.96
CA GLY A 167 -0.44 8.48 15.62
C GLY A 167 -1.46 9.61 15.61
N LEU A 168 -2.44 9.61 16.53
CA LEU A 168 -3.41 10.69 16.67
C LEU A 168 -2.73 12.02 17.03
N ARG A 169 -1.81 11.98 18.02
CA ARG A 169 -1.02 13.15 18.41
C ARG A 169 -0.19 13.68 17.23
N ALA A 170 0.53 12.80 16.54
CA ALA A 170 1.34 13.17 15.39
C ALA A 170 0.50 13.82 14.27
N ALA A 171 -0.68 13.26 13.96
CA ALA A 171 -1.57 13.80 12.93
C ALA A 171 -2.05 15.22 13.26
N LEU A 172 -2.36 15.49 14.53
CA LEU A 172 -2.78 16.82 15.00
C LEU A 172 -1.60 17.80 15.01
N GLN A 173 -0.46 17.41 15.58
CA GLN A 173 0.74 18.27 15.67
C GLN A 173 1.28 18.63 14.30
N GLN A 174 1.33 17.67 13.36
CA GLN A 174 1.76 17.88 11.98
C GLN A 174 0.67 18.53 11.11
N ARG A 175 -0.51 18.80 11.64
CA ARG A 175 -1.67 19.36 10.93
C ARG A 175 -2.06 18.57 9.67
N LYS A 176 -1.82 17.26 9.67
CA LYS A 176 -2.13 16.37 8.54
C LYS A 176 -3.60 15.96 8.47
N ALA A 177 -4.35 16.13 9.56
CA ALA A 177 -5.79 15.95 9.60
C ALA A 177 -6.43 16.89 10.63
N THR A 178 -7.64 17.36 10.35
CA THR A 178 -8.38 18.21 11.28
C THR A 178 -9.10 17.36 12.33
N PRO A 179 -9.30 17.89 13.58
CA PRO A 179 -10.09 17.21 14.60
C PRO A 179 -11.49 16.80 14.10
N SER A 180 -12.12 17.66 13.29
CA SER A 180 -13.45 17.39 12.71
C SER A 180 -13.43 16.19 11.76
N ALA A 181 -12.46 16.11 10.84
CA ALA A 181 -12.32 14.99 9.90
C ALA A 181 -12.05 13.67 10.65
N ILE A 182 -11.21 13.71 11.68
CA ILE A 182 -10.90 12.55 12.54
C ILE A 182 -12.17 12.10 13.28
N ALA A 183 -12.92 13.03 13.88
CA ALA A 183 -14.18 12.72 14.58
C ALA A 183 -15.21 12.11 13.64
N GLN A 184 -15.35 12.65 12.42
CA GLN A 184 -16.26 12.13 11.41
C GLN A 184 -15.91 10.69 11.01
N ALA A 185 -14.63 10.42 10.72
CA ALA A 185 -14.16 9.07 10.39
C ALA A 185 -14.34 8.09 11.55
N ALA A 186 -14.08 8.53 12.80
CA ALA A 186 -14.28 7.72 13.98
C ALA A 186 -15.75 7.34 14.20
N LYS A 187 -16.68 8.28 13.94
CA LYS A 187 -18.13 8.02 13.99
C LYS A 187 -18.54 7.02 12.90
N ALA A 188 -18.16 7.27 11.66
CA ALA A 188 -18.45 6.38 10.52
C ALA A 188 -17.81 4.98 10.71
N GLY A 189 -16.61 4.91 11.27
CA GLY A 189 -15.87 3.67 11.53
C GLY A 189 -16.26 2.95 12.82
N GLY A 190 -17.18 3.50 13.63
CA GLY A 190 -17.60 2.90 14.91
C GLY A 190 -16.53 2.98 16.02
N ALA A 191 -15.53 3.83 15.88
CA ALA A 191 -14.44 4.03 16.84
C ALA A 191 -14.68 5.19 17.81
N TRP A 192 -15.73 5.99 17.60
CA TRP A 192 -15.94 7.27 18.28
C TRP A 192 -15.86 7.16 19.80
N LYS A 193 -16.64 6.25 20.39
CA LYS A 193 -16.69 6.10 21.86
C LYS A 193 -15.31 5.86 22.50
N VAL A 194 -14.43 5.20 21.77
CA VAL A 194 -13.10 4.86 22.27
C VAL A 194 -12.08 5.96 21.96
N MET A 195 -12.23 6.66 20.84
CA MET A 195 -11.29 7.70 20.39
C MET A 195 -11.58 9.06 21.05
N GLN A 196 -12.86 9.39 21.29
CA GLN A 196 -13.30 10.71 21.75
C GLN A 196 -12.48 11.26 22.92
N PRO A 197 -12.25 10.54 24.04
CA PRO A 197 -11.50 11.08 25.17
C PRO A 197 -10.08 11.51 24.82
N TYR A 198 -9.42 10.77 23.92
CA TYR A 198 -8.07 11.09 23.46
C TYR A 198 -8.04 12.30 22.54
N LEU A 199 -9.03 12.39 21.64
CA LEU A 199 -9.13 13.52 20.71
C LEU A 199 -9.41 14.81 21.49
N GLU A 200 -10.35 14.80 22.44
CA GLU A 200 -10.67 15.94 23.30
C GLU A 200 -9.45 16.37 24.11
N ALA A 201 -8.76 15.44 24.77
CA ALA A 201 -7.58 15.74 25.56
C ALA A 201 -6.45 16.39 24.74
N LEU A 202 -6.25 15.95 23.50
CA LEU A 202 -5.21 16.47 22.62
C LEU A 202 -5.58 17.79 21.94
N THR A 203 -6.87 18.13 21.88
CA THR A 203 -7.34 19.40 21.29
C THR A 203 -7.65 20.49 22.31
N SER A 204 -7.84 20.13 23.61
CA SER A 204 -8.11 21.08 24.68
C SER A 204 -6.86 21.83 25.16
N ASN A 205 -5.68 21.35 24.82
CA ASN A 205 -4.40 21.89 25.29
C ASN A 205 -3.66 22.70 24.18
N GLY A 206 -4.37 23.17 23.16
CA GLY A 206 -3.81 23.94 22.04
C GLY A 206 -4.39 25.34 21.88
#